data_6dfe127160fceae04ab4b5005442f2e0
#
_entry.id   6dfe127160fceae04ab4b5005442f2e0
#
_cell.length_a   1.000
_cell.length_b   1.000
_cell.length_c   1.000
_cell.angle_alpha   90.00
_cell.angle_beta   90.00
_cell.angle_gamma   90.00
#
_symmetry.space_group_name_H-M   'P 1'
#
loop_
_entity.id
_entity.type
_entity.pdbx_description
1 polymer ?
#
loop_
_entity_poly.entity_id
_entity_poly.type
_entity_poly.pdbx_seq_one_letter_code
_entity_poly.pdbx_strand_id
1 'polypeptide(L)'
;GTPGLRVGLPEVNLGIIPGAGGTQRAPRLGGMRLALDMITSGRHVPAQEALDAGLIDEIREGEPREIALAAAREALEGRIETRRTGEIAVERDEPALSEYREKMAKQASLLFSPHKCVDAVEGATKPIAEGMAHERALYRECQESPQRAGLVHAFFAERAVAKFPEQDAEPREIKKIGVIGGGTMGSGIATA
;
A
#
# COMPACT_ATOMS: atom_id res chain seq x y z
N GLY A 1 0.67 18.20 0.86
CA GLY A 1 0.93 17.44 -0.39
C GLY A 1 0.72 18.26 -1.65
N THR A 2 1.00 17.68 -2.80
CA THR A 2 0.66 18.25 -4.12
C THR A 2 -0.55 17.54 -4.72
N PRO A 3 -1.25 18.11 -5.72
CA PRO A 3 -2.44 17.45 -6.33
C PRO A 3 -2.14 16.06 -6.91
N GLY A 4 -0.92 15.82 -7.41
CA GLY A 4 -0.50 14.52 -7.93
C GLY A 4 0.02 13.53 -6.90
N LEU A 5 0.02 13.88 -5.61
CA LEU A 5 0.48 13.00 -4.53
C LEU A 5 -0.36 11.73 -4.46
N ARG A 6 0.31 10.60 -4.25
CA ARG A 6 -0.31 9.33 -3.88
C ARG A 6 0.34 8.80 -2.60
N VAL A 7 -0.46 8.43 -1.64
CA VAL A 7 -0.03 7.84 -0.36
C VAL A 7 -0.32 6.34 -0.40
N GLY A 8 0.64 5.50 -0.01
CA GLY A 8 0.44 4.06 -0.04
C GLY A 8 1.37 3.31 0.88
N LEU A 9 0.95 2.10 1.26
CA LEU A 9 1.69 1.13 2.04
C LEU A 9 1.60 -0.23 1.32
N PRO A 10 2.34 -0.40 0.19
CA PRO A 10 2.18 -1.53 -0.72
C PRO A 10 2.98 -2.78 -0.32
N GLU A 11 3.48 -2.86 0.90
CA GLU A 11 4.35 -3.93 1.40
C GLU A 11 3.72 -5.32 1.29
N VAL A 12 2.40 -5.41 1.32
CA VAL A 12 1.64 -6.66 1.15
C VAL A 12 1.94 -7.35 -0.18
N ASN A 13 2.25 -6.59 -1.24
CA ASN A 13 2.64 -7.11 -2.55
C ASN A 13 3.99 -7.84 -2.54
N LEU A 14 4.81 -7.60 -1.50
CA LEU A 14 6.08 -8.29 -1.26
C LEU A 14 5.97 -9.40 -0.20
N GLY A 15 4.75 -9.72 0.24
CA GLY A 15 4.51 -10.74 1.25
C GLY A 15 4.88 -10.33 2.67
N ILE A 16 4.96 -9.03 2.95
CA ILE A 16 5.20 -8.46 4.28
C ILE A 16 4.12 -7.44 4.64
N ILE A 17 4.09 -7.02 5.89
CA ILE A 17 3.28 -5.90 6.34
C ILE A 17 4.14 -4.63 6.44
N PRO A 18 3.57 -3.42 6.48
CA PRO A 18 4.31 -2.20 6.81
C PRO A 18 5.00 -2.34 8.18
N GLY A 19 6.34 -2.24 8.21
CA GLY A 19 7.15 -2.58 9.39
C GLY A 19 7.76 -1.39 10.13
N ALA A 20 7.49 -0.15 9.69
CA ALA A 20 8.01 1.09 10.29
C ALA A 20 6.90 1.91 10.98
N GLY A 21 5.88 1.26 11.51
CA GLY A 21 4.75 1.90 12.18
C GLY A 21 3.63 2.33 11.24
N GLY A 22 3.65 1.91 9.99
CA GLY A 22 2.60 2.23 9.02
C GLY A 22 1.24 1.69 9.45
N THR A 23 1.19 0.44 9.93
CA THR A 23 -0.05 -0.18 10.44
C THR A 23 -0.58 0.49 11.71
N GLN A 24 0.25 1.27 12.40
CA GLN A 24 -0.12 1.95 13.63
C GLN A 24 -0.49 3.42 13.40
N ARG A 25 0.18 4.09 12.45
CA ARG A 25 -0.05 5.52 12.17
C ARG A 25 -1.17 5.76 11.18
N ALA A 26 -1.30 4.92 10.14
CA ALA A 26 -2.36 5.08 9.16
C ALA A 26 -3.77 5.05 9.78
N PRO A 27 -4.14 4.09 10.65
CA PRO A 27 -5.45 4.09 11.28
C PRO A 27 -5.65 5.24 12.27
N ARG A 28 -4.58 5.78 12.87
CA ARG A 28 -4.66 6.96 13.75
C ARG A 28 -4.93 8.26 13.01
N LEU A 29 -4.48 8.36 11.78
CA LEU A 29 -4.67 9.55 10.94
C LEU A 29 -5.93 9.45 10.08
N GLY A 30 -6.10 8.33 9.37
CA GLY A 30 -7.12 8.14 8.34
C GLY A 30 -8.26 7.21 8.73
N GLY A 31 -8.28 6.72 9.97
CA GLY A 31 -9.28 5.75 10.44
C GLY A 31 -8.96 4.31 10.04
N MET A 32 -9.57 3.37 10.78
CA MET A 32 -9.27 1.94 10.65
C MET A 32 -9.68 1.37 9.29
N ARG A 33 -10.83 1.77 8.76
CA ARG A 33 -11.36 1.25 7.49
C ARG A 33 -10.46 1.60 6.29
N LEU A 34 -10.00 2.85 6.18
CA LEU A 34 -9.08 3.25 5.13
C LEU A 34 -7.72 2.56 5.28
N ALA A 35 -7.22 2.45 6.51
CA ALA A 35 -5.96 1.75 6.78
C ALA A 35 -6.04 0.26 6.38
N LEU A 36 -7.12 -0.43 6.72
CA LEU A 36 -7.38 -1.81 6.28
C LEU A 36 -7.38 -1.91 4.76
N ASP A 37 -8.09 -1.02 4.08
CA ASP A 37 -8.18 -1.05 2.62
C ASP A 37 -6.82 -0.85 1.96
N MET A 38 -6.09 0.22 2.29
CA MET A 38 -4.81 0.51 1.66
C MET A 38 -3.71 -0.51 2.01
N ILE A 39 -3.69 -1.04 3.24
CA ILE A 39 -2.63 -1.94 3.69
C ILE A 39 -2.84 -3.37 3.19
N THR A 40 -4.09 -3.85 3.16
CA THR A 40 -4.38 -5.21 2.67
C THR A 40 -4.37 -5.33 1.16
N SER A 41 -4.65 -4.25 0.42
CA SER A 41 -4.64 -4.23 -1.05
C SER A 41 -3.33 -3.75 -1.64
N GLY A 42 -2.53 -2.98 -0.89
CA GLY A 42 -1.36 -2.28 -1.40
C GLY A 42 -1.70 -1.12 -2.34
N ARG A 43 -2.97 -0.69 -2.42
CA ARG A 43 -3.36 0.42 -3.28
C ARG A 43 -2.80 1.76 -2.80
N HIS A 44 -2.68 2.68 -3.74
CA HIS A 44 -2.31 4.06 -3.44
C HIS A 44 -3.55 4.94 -3.35
N VAL A 45 -3.60 5.73 -2.29
CA VAL A 45 -4.68 6.70 -2.00
C VAL A 45 -4.33 8.02 -2.70
N PRO A 46 -5.22 8.58 -3.55
CA PRO A 46 -5.00 9.89 -4.17
C PRO A 46 -4.96 11.02 -3.13
N ALA A 47 -4.34 12.15 -3.50
CA ALA A 47 -4.16 13.30 -2.61
C ALA A 47 -5.48 13.76 -1.96
N GLN A 48 -6.55 13.87 -2.73
CA GLN A 48 -7.84 14.34 -2.20
C GLN A 48 -8.43 13.35 -1.18
N GLU A 49 -8.43 12.05 -1.49
CA GLU A 49 -8.89 11.02 -0.57
C GLU A 49 -8.05 11.00 0.72
N ALA A 50 -6.72 11.20 0.59
CA ALA A 50 -5.81 11.27 1.73
C ALA A 50 -6.08 12.52 2.60
N LEU A 51 -6.44 13.65 2.00
CA LEU A 51 -6.82 14.88 2.70
C LEU A 51 -8.16 14.69 3.42
N ASP A 52 -9.18 14.19 2.72
CA ASP A 52 -10.52 13.99 3.27
C ASP A 52 -10.50 13.01 4.46
N ALA A 53 -9.60 12.03 4.42
CA ALA A 53 -9.39 11.07 5.49
C ALA A 53 -8.45 11.55 6.62
N GLY A 54 -7.77 12.68 6.45
CA GLY A 54 -6.81 13.19 7.44
C GLY A 54 -5.43 12.55 7.45
N LEU A 55 -5.09 11.75 6.41
CA LEU A 55 -3.74 11.22 6.23
C LEU A 55 -2.73 12.32 5.93
N ILE A 56 -3.16 13.39 5.26
CA ILE A 56 -2.40 14.62 5.02
C ILE A 56 -3.25 15.81 5.44
N ASP A 57 -2.59 16.94 5.72
CA ASP A 57 -3.26 18.11 6.29
C ASP A 57 -3.70 19.11 5.23
N GLU A 58 -3.04 19.12 4.05
CA GLU A 58 -3.33 20.08 2.99
C GLU A 58 -2.79 19.61 1.63
N ILE A 59 -3.34 20.20 0.57
CA ILE A 59 -2.85 20.07 -0.80
C ILE A 59 -2.49 21.48 -1.28
N ARG A 60 -1.24 21.67 -1.75
CA ARG A 60 -0.74 22.92 -2.32
C ARG A 60 -0.20 22.68 -3.72
N GLU A 61 -0.38 23.63 -4.62
CA GLU A 61 0.26 23.65 -5.94
C GLU A 61 1.67 24.23 -5.84
N GLY A 62 2.60 23.73 -6.64
CA GLY A 62 3.97 24.19 -6.74
C GLY A 62 5.01 23.10 -6.56
N GLU A 63 6.28 23.50 -6.49
CA GLU A 63 7.41 22.60 -6.30
C GLU A 63 7.38 21.95 -4.90
N PRO A 64 7.46 20.62 -4.79
CA PRO A 64 7.33 19.90 -3.51
C PRO A 64 8.30 20.40 -2.42
N ARG A 65 9.54 20.77 -2.80
CA ARG A 65 10.54 21.27 -1.87
C ARG A 65 10.15 22.63 -1.30
N GLU A 66 9.64 23.53 -2.12
CA GLU A 66 9.21 24.87 -1.70
C GLU A 66 8.00 24.80 -0.79
N ILE A 67 7.03 23.95 -1.14
CA ILE A 67 5.85 23.67 -0.30
C ILE A 67 6.27 23.13 1.07
N ALA A 68 7.20 22.17 1.11
CA ALA A 68 7.67 21.59 2.36
C ALA A 68 8.39 22.63 3.23
N LEU A 69 9.23 23.48 2.63
CA LEU A 69 9.94 24.55 3.35
C LEU A 69 8.97 25.63 3.88
N ALA A 70 7.95 25.99 3.10
CA ALA A 70 6.92 26.91 3.54
C ALA A 70 6.13 26.35 4.72
N ALA A 71 5.65 25.11 4.62
CA ALA A 71 4.94 24.44 5.70
C ALA A 71 5.80 24.28 6.98
N ALA A 72 7.09 23.98 6.83
CA ALA A 72 8.01 23.90 7.96
C ALA A 72 8.18 25.24 8.68
N ARG A 73 8.26 26.36 7.94
CA ARG A 73 8.32 27.72 8.52
C ARG A 73 7.00 28.05 9.25
N GLU A 74 5.87 27.73 8.65
CA GLU A 74 4.55 27.94 9.26
C GLU A 74 4.39 27.14 10.56
N ALA A 75 4.91 25.91 10.60
CA ALA A 75 4.92 25.11 11.82
C ALA A 75 5.82 25.70 12.91
N LEU A 76 7.02 26.21 12.55
CA LEU A 76 7.92 26.91 13.49
C LEU A 76 7.32 28.19 14.05
N GLU A 77 6.51 28.88 13.27
CA GLU A 77 5.78 30.09 13.68
C GLU A 77 4.47 29.79 14.44
N GLY A 78 4.16 28.51 14.66
CA GLY A 78 2.96 28.09 15.38
C GLY A 78 1.66 28.23 14.59
N ARG A 79 1.73 28.43 13.27
CA ARG A 79 0.56 28.55 12.38
C ARG A 79 -0.01 27.20 11.95
N ILE A 80 0.79 26.12 12.07
CA ILE A 80 0.36 24.74 11.86
C ILE A 80 0.41 24.01 13.20
N GLU A 81 -0.71 23.45 13.59
CA GLU A 81 -0.79 22.63 14.79
C GLU A 81 -0.06 21.29 14.57
N THR A 82 0.88 20.97 15.46
CA THR A 82 1.60 19.71 15.40
C THR A 82 0.82 18.59 16.10
N ARG A 83 0.52 17.53 15.36
CA ARG A 83 -0.16 16.35 15.89
C ARG A 83 0.85 15.25 16.22
N ARG A 84 0.83 14.76 17.44
CA ARG A 84 1.58 13.56 17.82
C ARG A 84 0.74 12.31 17.50
N THR A 85 0.99 11.69 16.36
CA THR A 85 0.20 10.53 15.89
C THR A 85 0.09 9.42 16.93
N GLY A 86 1.11 9.23 17.77
CA GLY A 86 1.10 8.22 18.83
C GLY A 86 0.10 8.49 19.97
N GLU A 87 -0.35 9.74 20.12
CA GLU A 87 -1.31 10.17 21.16
C GLU A 87 -2.75 10.12 20.65
N ILE A 88 -2.98 9.93 19.35
CA ILE A 88 -4.31 9.80 18.75
C ILE A 88 -4.86 8.41 19.07
N ALA A 89 -6.00 8.36 19.74
CA ALA A 89 -6.71 7.10 19.99
C ALA A 89 -7.35 6.56 18.71
N VAL A 90 -7.42 5.25 18.60
CA VAL A 90 -8.15 4.56 17.52
C VAL A 90 -9.30 3.80 18.13
N GLU A 91 -10.50 4.14 17.71
CA GLU A 91 -11.68 3.34 18.05
C GLU A 91 -11.67 2.02 17.28
N ARG A 92 -12.06 0.94 17.97
CA ARG A 92 -12.16 -0.37 17.36
C ARG A 92 -13.38 -0.44 16.45
N ASP A 93 -13.17 -0.61 15.16
CA ASP A 93 -14.23 -0.83 14.16
C ASP A 93 -14.39 -2.34 13.93
N GLU A 94 -15.15 -3.00 14.79
CA GLU A 94 -15.40 -4.44 14.71
C GLU A 94 -16.07 -4.87 13.40
N PRO A 95 -17.07 -4.14 12.87
CA PRO A 95 -17.62 -4.39 11.54
C PRO A 95 -16.56 -4.39 10.43
N ALA A 96 -15.67 -3.39 10.40
CA ALA A 96 -14.61 -3.33 9.41
C ALA A 96 -13.60 -4.48 9.56
N LEU A 97 -13.18 -4.79 10.77
CA LEU A 97 -12.27 -5.91 11.04
C LEU A 97 -12.86 -7.24 10.57
N SER A 98 -14.13 -7.50 10.86
CA SER A 98 -14.82 -8.71 10.42
C SER A 98 -14.93 -8.79 8.90
N GLU A 99 -15.36 -7.70 8.25
CA GLU A 99 -15.45 -7.58 6.79
C GLU A 99 -14.11 -7.89 6.12
N TYR A 100 -13.01 -7.28 6.61
CA TYR A 100 -11.70 -7.49 6.00
C TYR A 100 -11.11 -8.86 6.28
N ARG A 101 -11.39 -9.49 7.43
CA ARG A 101 -11.04 -10.89 7.68
C ARG A 101 -11.73 -11.83 6.70
N GLU A 102 -13.04 -11.65 6.49
CA GLU A 102 -13.78 -12.43 5.50
C GLU A 102 -13.29 -12.19 4.07
N LYS A 103 -13.02 -10.93 3.72
CA LYS A 103 -12.46 -10.55 2.41
C LYS A 103 -11.12 -11.25 2.17
N MET A 104 -10.22 -11.23 3.15
CA MET A 104 -8.92 -11.91 3.04
C MET A 104 -9.07 -13.44 2.98
N ALA A 105 -9.97 -14.02 3.74
CA ALA A 105 -10.26 -15.45 3.68
C ALA A 105 -10.78 -15.90 2.30
N LYS A 106 -11.53 -15.05 1.59
CA LYS A 106 -12.05 -15.34 0.25
C LYS A 106 -11.05 -15.02 -0.87
N GLN A 107 -10.40 -13.86 -0.81
CA GLN A 107 -9.60 -13.32 -1.92
C GLN A 107 -8.11 -13.65 -1.82
N ALA A 108 -7.62 -13.87 -0.62
CA ALA A 108 -6.20 -14.08 -0.30
C ALA A 108 -5.98 -15.30 0.60
N SER A 109 -6.82 -16.34 0.47
CA SER A 109 -6.83 -17.54 1.34
C SER A 109 -5.47 -18.27 1.39
N LEU A 110 -4.67 -18.18 0.33
CA LEU A 110 -3.36 -18.81 0.23
C LEU A 110 -2.20 -17.86 0.57
N LEU A 111 -2.50 -16.58 0.80
CA LEU A 111 -1.49 -15.57 1.14
C LEU A 111 -1.42 -15.35 2.64
N PHE A 112 -0.20 -15.20 3.16
CA PHE A 112 0.04 -15.05 4.59
C PHE A 112 -0.07 -13.58 5.04
N SER A 113 0.61 -12.67 4.35
CA SER A 113 0.74 -11.26 4.77
C SER A 113 -0.57 -10.47 4.78
N PRO A 114 -1.58 -10.67 3.89
CA PRO A 114 -2.83 -9.94 3.97
C PRO A 114 -3.60 -10.15 5.28
N HIS A 115 -3.58 -11.37 5.81
CA HIS A 115 -4.19 -11.68 7.11
C HIS A 115 -3.45 -10.97 8.25
N LYS A 116 -2.11 -10.98 8.21
CA LYS A 116 -1.27 -10.27 9.18
C LYS A 116 -1.43 -8.76 9.11
N CYS A 117 -1.76 -8.20 7.93
CA CYS A 117 -2.12 -6.78 7.79
C CYS A 117 -3.35 -6.42 8.63
N VAL A 118 -4.40 -7.25 8.62
CA VAL A 118 -5.61 -7.03 9.42
C VAL A 118 -5.27 -7.07 10.92
N ASP A 119 -4.52 -8.10 11.36
CA ASP A 119 -4.12 -8.25 12.76
C ASP A 119 -3.24 -7.07 13.23
N ALA A 120 -2.35 -6.58 12.37
CA ALA A 120 -1.48 -5.45 12.70
C ALA A 120 -2.27 -4.13 12.82
N VAL A 121 -3.24 -3.89 11.93
CA VAL A 121 -4.12 -2.71 11.98
C VAL A 121 -5.01 -2.74 13.23
N GLU A 122 -5.55 -3.91 13.60
CA GLU A 122 -6.27 -4.07 14.87
C GLU A 122 -5.41 -3.70 16.07
N GLY A 123 -4.10 -4.00 16.03
CA GLY A 123 -3.14 -3.60 17.06
C GLY A 123 -3.06 -2.10 17.31
N ALA A 124 -3.52 -1.26 16.39
CA ALA A 124 -3.55 0.20 16.56
C ALA A 124 -4.52 0.70 17.64
N THR A 125 -5.45 -0.14 18.09
CA THR A 125 -6.33 0.16 19.23
C THR A 125 -5.59 0.18 20.57
N LYS A 126 -4.37 -0.36 20.61
CA LYS A 126 -3.48 -0.37 21.79
C LYS A 126 -2.67 0.92 21.89
N PRO A 127 -2.04 1.20 23.06
CA PRO A 127 -1.01 2.24 23.13
C PRO A 127 0.06 2.05 22.04
N ILE A 128 0.56 3.17 21.49
CA ILE A 128 1.43 3.13 20.31
C ILE A 128 2.66 2.20 20.52
N ALA A 129 3.25 2.18 21.69
CA ALA A 129 4.41 1.34 21.97
C ALA A 129 4.08 -0.16 21.89
N GLU A 130 2.91 -0.56 22.40
CA GLU A 130 2.42 -1.94 22.34
C GLU A 130 2.04 -2.32 20.92
N GLY A 131 1.34 -1.43 20.21
CA GLY A 131 0.99 -1.61 18.80
C GLY A 131 2.22 -1.76 17.90
N MET A 132 3.26 -0.96 18.13
CA MET A 132 4.54 -1.06 17.41
C MET A 132 5.28 -2.38 17.73
N ALA A 133 5.23 -2.87 18.97
CA ALA A 133 5.80 -4.16 19.32
C ALA A 133 5.04 -5.32 18.65
N HIS A 134 3.71 -5.24 18.60
CA HIS A 134 2.85 -6.19 17.92
C HIS A 134 3.11 -6.19 16.39
N GLU A 135 3.13 -5.02 15.74
CA GLU A 135 3.51 -4.88 14.32
C GLU A 135 4.85 -5.56 14.03
N ARG A 136 5.86 -5.30 14.87
CA ARG A 136 7.20 -5.87 14.68
C ARG A 136 7.21 -7.39 14.78
N ALA A 137 6.42 -7.98 15.66
CA ALA A 137 6.30 -9.43 15.77
C ALA A 137 5.66 -10.01 14.48
N LEU A 138 4.56 -9.46 14.03
CA LEU A 138 3.88 -9.89 12.80
C LEU A 138 4.74 -9.67 11.55
N TYR A 139 5.50 -8.57 11.51
CA TYR A 139 6.45 -8.31 10.43
C TYR A 139 7.51 -9.40 10.32
N ARG A 140 8.09 -9.85 11.45
CA ARG A 140 9.08 -10.93 11.47
C ARG A 140 8.50 -12.25 10.97
N GLU A 141 7.28 -12.60 11.38
CA GLU A 141 6.57 -13.78 10.87
C GLU A 141 6.42 -13.72 9.34
N CYS A 142 6.06 -12.57 8.80
CA CYS A 142 5.99 -12.38 7.35
C CYS A 142 7.37 -12.48 6.69
N GLN A 143 8.40 -11.87 7.30
CA GLN A 143 9.75 -11.83 6.77
C GLN A 143 10.37 -13.22 6.65
N GLU A 144 10.07 -14.12 7.58
CA GLU A 144 10.54 -15.49 7.64
C GLU A 144 9.70 -16.45 6.77
N SER A 145 8.58 -15.97 6.25
CA SER A 145 7.67 -16.76 5.42
C SER A 145 8.30 -17.10 4.05
N PRO A 146 8.17 -18.37 3.58
CA PRO A 146 8.57 -18.73 2.22
C PRO A 146 7.82 -17.96 1.13
N GLN A 147 6.60 -17.51 1.40
CA GLN A 147 5.83 -16.70 0.44
C GLN A 147 6.48 -15.35 0.16
N ARG A 148 7.06 -14.72 1.18
CA ARG A 148 7.80 -13.46 1.00
C ARG A 148 8.96 -13.66 0.01
N ALA A 149 9.73 -14.74 0.13
CA ALA A 149 10.82 -15.02 -0.79
C ALA A 149 10.34 -15.19 -2.23
N GLY A 150 9.22 -15.89 -2.44
CA GLY A 150 8.60 -16.07 -3.75
C GLY A 150 8.08 -14.76 -4.35
N LEU A 151 7.36 -13.95 -3.57
CA LEU A 151 6.79 -12.67 -4.02
C LEU A 151 7.89 -11.64 -4.33
N VAL A 152 8.94 -11.57 -3.52
CA VAL A 152 10.11 -10.72 -3.80
C VAL A 152 10.82 -11.17 -5.09
N HIS A 153 10.99 -12.48 -5.28
CA HIS A 153 11.56 -13.00 -6.51
C HIS A 153 10.72 -12.63 -7.74
N ALA A 154 9.40 -12.84 -7.69
CA ALA A 154 8.49 -12.47 -8.78
C ALA A 154 8.56 -10.97 -9.10
N PHE A 155 8.53 -10.12 -8.07
CA PHE A 155 8.65 -8.67 -8.23
C PHE A 155 9.91 -8.22 -8.98
N PHE A 156 11.07 -8.82 -8.67
CA PHE A 156 12.31 -8.50 -9.39
C PHE A 156 12.38 -9.17 -10.77
N ALA A 157 11.83 -10.38 -10.91
CA ALA A 157 11.78 -11.08 -12.19
C ALA A 157 10.95 -10.31 -13.23
N GLU A 158 9.75 -9.82 -12.85
CA GLU A 158 8.92 -8.98 -13.71
C GLU A 158 9.66 -7.71 -14.19
N ARG A 159 10.42 -7.07 -13.29
CA ARG A 159 11.22 -5.90 -13.66
C ARG A 159 12.42 -6.23 -14.53
N ALA A 160 13.02 -7.41 -14.33
CA ALA A 160 14.16 -7.86 -15.12
C ALA A 160 13.74 -8.18 -16.56
N VAL A 161 12.63 -8.89 -16.74
CA VAL A 161 12.15 -9.24 -18.10
C VAL A 161 11.60 -8.06 -18.88
N ALA A 162 11.22 -6.96 -18.20
CA ALA A 162 10.85 -5.72 -18.85
C ALA A 162 12.04 -4.98 -19.49
N LYS A 163 13.28 -5.38 -19.16
CA LYS A 163 14.51 -4.82 -19.73
C LYS A 163 15.15 -5.89 -20.62
N PHE A 164 15.09 -5.70 -21.91
CA PHE A 164 15.72 -6.60 -22.90
C PHE A 164 16.61 -5.81 -23.85
N PRO A 165 17.67 -6.44 -24.42
CA PRO A 165 18.68 -5.73 -25.21
C PRO A 165 18.14 -4.96 -26.42
N GLU A 166 17.03 -5.45 -27.01
CA GLU A 166 16.41 -4.89 -28.21
C GLU A 166 15.31 -3.88 -27.89
N GLN A 167 15.19 -3.42 -26.65
CA GLN A 167 14.14 -2.49 -26.19
C GLN A 167 14.07 -1.20 -27.03
N ASP A 168 15.21 -0.72 -27.54
CA ASP A 168 15.32 0.49 -28.35
C ASP A 168 15.26 0.21 -29.87
N ALA A 169 15.04 -1.05 -30.29
CA ALA A 169 14.88 -1.39 -31.69
C ALA A 169 13.55 -0.90 -32.25
N GLU A 170 13.56 -0.33 -33.44
CA GLU A 170 12.31 0.04 -34.12
C GLU A 170 11.47 -1.21 -34.45
N PRO A 171 10.22 -1.28 -33.99
CA PRO A 171 9.36 -2.42 -34.27
C PRO A 171 9.02 -2.47 -35.78
N ARG A 172 8.95 -3.68 -36.32
CA ARG A 172 8.46 -3.86 -37.70
C ARG A 172 6.97 -3.58 -37.74
N GLU A 173 6.52 -3.01 -38.87
CA GLU A 173 5.09 -2.84 -39.13
C GLU A 173 4.43 -4.23 -39.29
N ILE A 174 3.53 -4.58 -38.35
CA ILE A 174 2.80 -5.85 -38.36
C ILE A 174 1.43 -5.62 -39.00
N LYS A 175 1.22 -6.17 -40.21
CA LYS A 175 -0.03 -6.02 -40.97
C LYS A 175 -0.98 -7.22 -40.83
N LYS A 176 -0.46 -8.40 -40.49
CA LYS A 176 -1.24 -9.64 -40.35
C LYS A 176 -0.66 -10.49 -39.23
N ILE A 177 -1.52 -10.99 -38.38
CA ILE A 177 -1.18 -11.93 -37.30
C ILE A 177 -2.00 -13.20 -37.54
N GLY A 178 -1.33 -14.37 -37.47
CA GLY A 178 -1.98 -15.67 -37.51
C GLY A 178 -1.93 -16.32 -36.14
N VAL A 179 -3.06 -16.75 -35.62
CA VAL A 179 -3.17 -17.52 -34.38
C VAL A 179 -3.45 -18.97 -34.73
N ILE A 180 -2.55 -19.88 -34.38
CA ILE A 180 -2.71 -21.32 -34.62
C ILE A 180 -3.22 -21.99 -33.34
N GLY A 181 -4.43 -22.49 -33.40
CA GLY A 181 -5.14 -23.09 -32.28
C GLY A 181 -6.21 -22.18 -31.68
N GLY A 182 -7.44 -22.65 -31.60
CA GLY A 182 -8.63 -21.95 -31.08
C GLY A 182 -8.99 -22.34 -29.64
N GLY A 183 -8.05 -22.93 -28.86
CA GLY A 183 -8.26 -23.23 -27.44
C GLY A 183 -8.21 -21.99 -26.56
N THR A 184 -8.26 -22.17 -25.25
CA THR A 184 -8.29 -21.08 -24.26
C THR A 184 -7.21 -19.99 -24.49
N MET A 185 -5.97 -20.42 -24.77
CA MET A 185 -4.87 -19.47 -25.03
C MET A 185 -5.01 -18.77 -26.37
N GLY A 186 -5.31 -19.50 -27.45
CA GLY A 186 -5.44 -18.92 -28.78
C GLY A 186 -6.62 -17.97 -28.89
N SER A 187 -7.74 -18.27 -28.25
CA SER A 187 -8.90 -17.37 -28.16
C SER A 187 -8.56 -16.10 -27.38
N GLY A 188 -7.84 -16.23 -26.25
CA GLY A 188 -7.39 -15.08 -25.46
C GLY A 188 -6.45 -14.16 -26.25
N ILE A 189 -5.47 -14.72 -26.99
CA ILE A 189 -4.53 -13.95 -27.81
C ILE A 189 -5.26 -13.24 -28.96
N ALA A 190 -6.26 -13.88 -29.58
CA ALA A 190 -7.00 -13.30 -30.69
C ALA A 190 -7.97 -12.17 -30.29
N THR A 191 -8.31 -12.08 -28.99
CA THR A 191 -9.23 -11.07 -28.45
C THR A 191 -8.51 -9.92 -27.73
N ALA A 192 -7.22 -10.05 -27.46
CA ALA A 192 -6.37 -9.02 -26.87
C ALA A 192 -5.90 -8.01 -27.91
#